data_f7476c08ef583fce32ad2368dbfac70e
#
_entry.id   f7476c08ef583fce32ad2368dbfac70e
#
_cell.length_a   1.000
_cell.length_b   1.000
_cell.length_c   1.000
_cell.angle_alpha   90.00
_cell.angle_beta   90.00
_cell.angle_gamma   90.00
#
_symmetry.space_group_name_H-M   'P 1'
#
loop_
_entity.id
_entity.type
_entity.pdbx_description
1 polymer ?
#
loop_
_entity_poly.entity_id
_entity_poly.type
_entity_poly.pdbx_seq_one_letter_code
_entity_poly.pdbx_strand_id
1 'polypeptide(L)'
;LVDRGGNRRHSLLPQLPAEMGLMRGCLGTTGANLFRTSMVRAVNGWNPDWSSAQEYELMFRLLISDAKFGIFQESLFEYSTGVPGSISSGSSFVLKSNSLKLRRTMLEHFLLQDWSKRDKQALMNGLFLQVRWALFVNPTLAWENWNYLRDKNYWPKPDLYLPQSYCFLVRVFGLYFAERLRQLNQKLAI
;
A
#
# COMPACT_ATOMS: atom_id res chain seq x y z
N LEU A 1 11.01 7.88 -12.23
CA LEU A 1 9.67 8.36 -12.61
C LEU A 1 9.82 9.51 -13.58
N VAL A 2 9.05 9.49 -14.66
CA VAL A 2 8.97 10.59 -15.65
C VAL A 2 7.52 11.05 -15.69
N ASP A 3 7.29 12.33 -15.50
CA ASP A 3 5.95 12.92 -15.62
C ASP A 3 5.64 13.36 -17.08
N ARG A 4 4.42 13.84 -17.33
CA ARG A 4 4.00 14.31 -18.65
C ARG A 4 4.82 15.49 -19.18
N GLY A 5 5.48 16.25 -18.32
CA GLY A 5 6.36 17.35 -18.67
C GLY A 5 7.81 16.91 -18.93
N GLY A 6 8.08 15.61 -18.86
CA GLY A 6 9.43 15.07 -19.04
C GLY A 6 10.33 15.21 -17.80
N ASN A 7 9.79 15.66 -16.66
CA ASN A 7 10.57 15.79 -15.44
C ASN A 7 10.89 14.40 -14.86
N ARG A 8 12.16 14.16 -14.59
CA ARG A 8 12.65 12.89 -14.04
C ARG A 8 12.78 13.00 -12.52
N ARG A 9 12.18 12.05 -11.81
CA ARG A 9 12.39 11.90 -10.37
C ARG A 9 13.04 10.54 -10.09
N HIS A 10 14.21 10.58 -9.47
CA HIS A 10 14.85 9.36 -8.96
C HIS A 10 14.18 8.96 -7.64
N SER A 11 13.84 7.69 -7.54
CA SER A 11 13.30 7.11 -6.32
C SER A 11 13.92 5.74 -6.12
N LEU A 12 14.54 5.54 -4.98
CA LEU A 12 15.01 4.24 -4.55
C LEU A 12 13.96 3.60 -3.64
N LEU A 13 13.88 2.28 -3.68
CA LEU A 13 13.00 1.55 -2.78
C LEU A 13 13.60 1.58 -1.36
N PRO A 14 12.76 1.78 -0.32
CA PRO A 14 13.24 1.74 1.04
C PRO A 14 13.70 0.33 1.41
N GLN A 15 14.78 0.23 2.18
CA GLN A 15 15.22 -1.04 2.75
C GLN A 15 14.32 -1.40 3.95
N LEU A 16 13.29 -2.17 3.67
CA LEU A 16 12.32 -2.64 4.64
C LEU A 16 12.17 -4.16 4.54
N PRO A 17 11.78 -4.85 5.62
CA PRO A 17 11.28 -6.21 5.52
C PRO A 17 10.19 -6.30 4.45
N ALA A 18 10.14 -7.43 3.72
CA ALA A 18 9.22 -7.59 2.59
C ALA A 18 7.76 -7.37 3.00
N GLU A 19 7.37 -7.84 4.18
CA GLU A 19 6.04 -7.66 4.75
C GLU A 19 5.67 -6.17 4.91
N MET A 20 6.60 -5.38 5.42
CA MET A 20 6.42 -3.93 5.57
C MET A 20 6.34 -3.24 4.21
N GLY A 21 7.18 -3.66 3.27
CA GLY A 21 7.17 -3.18 1.89
C GLY A 21 5.85 -3.50 1.18
N LEU A 22 5.34 -4.72 1.35
CA LEU A 22 4.03 -5.14 0.86
C LEU A 22 2.91 -4.28 1.46
N MET A 23 2.86 -4.16 2.77
CA MET A 23 1.82 -3.39 3.46
C MET A 23 1.80 -1.91 3.06
N ARG A 24 2.96 -1.33 2.79
CA ARG A 24 3.10 0.09 2.41
C ARG A 24 2.99 0.36 0.91
N GLY A 25 3.03 -0.68 0.08
CA GLY A 25 3.01 -0.52 -1.38
C GLY A 25 4.30 0.10 -1.94
N CYS A 26 5.44 -0.22 -1.34
CA CYS A 26 6.74 0.36 -1.70
C CYS A 26 7.78 -0.68 -2.16
N LEU A 27 7.35 -1.77 -2.77
CA LEU A 27 8.24 -2.77 -3.40
C LEU A 27 8.35 -2.60 -4.93
N GLY A 28 8.06 -1.42 -5.42
CA GLY A 28 8.13 -1.11 -6.85
C GLY A 28 6.87 -1.50 -7.62
N THR A 29 6.93 -1.25 -8.92
CA THR A 29 5.91 -1.66 -9.89
C THR A 29 6.36 -2.94 -10.60
N THR A 30 5.48 -3.55 -11.40
CA THR A 30 5.78 -4.78 -12.14
C THR A 30 7.10 -4.71 -12.92
N GLY A 31 7.34 -3.62 -13.65
CA GLY A 31 8.56 -3.44 -14.44
C GLY A 31 9.84 -3.21 -13.64
N ALA A 32 9.72 -2.87 -12.35
CA ALA A 32 10.84 -2.69 -11.44
C ALA A 32 11.21 -3.98 -10.67
N ASN A 33 10.51 -5.09 -10.93
CA ASN A 33 10.69 -6.34 -10.20
C ASN A 33 11.17 -7.47 -11.14
N LEU A 34 12.14 -8.22 -10.68
CA LEU A 34 12.61 -9.45 -11.33
C LEU A 34 12.15 -10.65 -10.49
N PHE A 35 11.46 -11.57 -11.13
CA PHE A 35 10.93 -12.76 -10.50
C PHE A 35 11.65 -14.02 -11.01
N ARG A 36 12.04 -14.89 -10.10
CA ARG A 36 12.54 -16.24 -10.49
C ARG A 36 11.37 -17.03 -11.07
N THR A 37 11.45 -17.44 -12.34
CA THR A 37 10.37 -18.12 -13.06
C THR A 37 9.87 -19.38 -12.34
N SER A 38 10.77 -20.17 -11.74
CA SER A 38 10.37 -21.37 -10.97
C SER A 38 9.50 -21.05 -9.77
N MET A 39 9.77 -19.94 -9.06
CA MET A 39 8.97 -19.50 -7.93
C MET A 39 7.59 -18.99 -8.38
N VAL A 40 7.53 -18.24 -9.48
CA VAL A 40 6.25 -17.78 -10.05
C VAL A 40 5.39 -18.98 -10.47
N ARG A 41 6.00 -20.01 -11.11
CA ARG A 41 5.29 -21.24 -11.47
C ARG A 41 4.79 -22.02 -10.24
N ALA A 42 5.59 -22.08 -9.17
CA ALA A 42 5.22 -22.76 -7.94
C ALA A 42 3.97 -22.17 -7.26
N VAL A 43 3.69 -20.88 -7.47
CA VAL A 43 2.48 -20.21 -6.98
C VAL A 43 1.41 -20.01 -8.07
N ASN A 44 1.46 -20.78 -9.16
CA ASN A 44 0.51 -20.74 -10.28
C ASN A 44 0.44 -19.40 -11.02
N GLY A 45 1.53 -18.63 -11.05
CA GLY A 45 1.62 -17.40 -11.84
C GLY A 45 0.75 -16.25 -11.31
N TRP A 46 0.34 -15.40 -12.23
CA TRP A 46 -0.55 -14.27 -11.96
C TRP A 46 -1.98 -14.76 -11.71
N ASN A 47 -2.65 -14.16 -10.74
CA ASN A 47 -4.05 -14.46 -10.45
C ASN A 47 -4.97 -13.59 -11.35
N PRO A 48 -5.74 -14.20 -12.28
CA PRO A 48 -6.59 -13.47 -13.22
C PRO A 48 -7.78 -12.76 -12.56
N ASP A 49 -8.17 -13.16 -11.35
CA ASP A 49 -9.29 -12.56 -10.63
C ASP A 49 -8.96 -11.16 -10.09
N TRP A 50 -7.68 -10.78 -10.11
CA TRP A 50 -7.24 -9.46 -9.70
C TRP A 50 -7.04 -8.55 -10.91
N SER A 51 -7.95 -7.59 -11.11
CA SER A 51 -7.85 -6.59 -12.17
C SER A 51 -6.88 -5.43 -11.85
N SER A 52 -6.39 -5.36 -10.60
CA SER A 52 -5.43 -4.36 -10.13
C SER A 52 -4.71 -4.85 -8.88
N ALA A 53 -3.57 -4.24 -8.53
CA ALA A 53 -2.67 -4.67 -7.45
C ALA A 53 -2.11 -6.10 -7.65
N GLN A 54 -2.10 -6.60 -8.88
CA GLN A 54 -1.72 -7.97 -9.24
C GLN A 54 -0.28 -8.29 -8.83
N GLU A 55 0.66 -7.35 -9.01
CA GLU A 55 2.05 -7.52 -8.62
C GLU A 55 2.21 -7.71 -7.11
N TYR A 56 1.45 -6.95 -6.31
CA TYR A 56 1.49 -7.07 -4.86
C TYR A 56 0.81 -8.37 -4.38
N GLU A 57 -0.22 -8.81 -5.06
CA GLU A 57 -0.87 -10.10 -4.82
C GLU A 57 0.10 -11.25 -5.11
N LEU A 58 0.77 -11.22 -6.27
CA LEU A 58 1.78 -12.21 -6.61
C LEU A 58 2.95 -12.21 -5.61
N MET A 59 3.48 -11.03 -5.28
CA MET A 59 4.56 -10.91 -4.29
C MET A 59 4.15 -11.44 -2.92
N PHE A 60 2.90 -11.22 -2.51
CA PHE A 60 2.39 -11.78 -1.26
C PHE A 60 2.38 -13.32 -1.29
N ARG A 61 1.86 -13.94 -2.37
CA ARG A 61 1.89 -15.41 -2.51
C ARG A 61 3.33 -15.95 -2.55
N LEU A 62 4.23 -15.26 -3.22
CA LEU A 62 5.65 -15.62 -3.23
C LEU A 62 6.24 -15.55 -1.83
N LEU A 63 5.94 -14.50 -1.06
CA LEU A 63 6.46 -14.33 0.29
C LEU A 63 6.00 -15.45 1.23
N ILE A 64 4.70 -15.79 1.22
CA ILE A 64 4.17 -16.86 2.07
C ILE A 64 4.61 -18.27 1.60
N SER A 65 5.21 -18.37 0.41
CA SER A 65 5.87 -19.56 -0.13
C SER A 65 7.39 -19.52 0.06
N ASP A 66 7.88 -18.79 1.06
CA ASP A 66 9.28 -18.67 1.46
C ASP A 66 10.22 -18.07 0.41
N ALA A 67 9.70 -17.35 -0.59
CA ALA A 67 10.53 -16.62 -1.53
C ALA A 67 11.34 -15.54 -0.81
N LYS A 68 12.63 -15.45 -1.12
CA LYS A 68 13.50 -14.41 -0.58
C LYS A 68 13.44 -13.16 -1.43
N PHE A 69 13.27 -12.02 -0.79
CA PHE A 69 13.23 -10.71 -1.41
C PHE A 69 14.56 -9.99 -1.21
N GLY A 70 15.10 -9.48 -2.30
CA GLY A 70 16.26 -8.58 -2.29
C GLY A 70 15.88 -7.25 -2.92
N ILE A 71 16.43 -6.15 -2.39
CA ILE A 71 16.24 -4.81 -2.94
C ILE A 71 17.57 -4.34 -3.54
N PHE A 72 17.54 -4.03 -4.82
CA PHE A 72 18.68 -3.47 -5.54
C PHE A 72 18.63 -1.94 -5.44
N GLN A 73 19.75 -1.32 -4.99
CA GLN A 73 19.83 0.10 -4.68
C GLN A 73 20.33 0.95 -5.87
N GLU A 74 19.97 0.54 -7.08
CA GLU A 74 20.25 1.30 -8.29
C GLU A 74 18.96 1.56 -9.06
N SER A 75 18.91 2.69 -9.77
CA SER A 75 17.76 3.04 -10.61
C SER A 75 17.94 2.43 -11.99
N LEU A 76 17.38 1.23 -12.20
CA LEU A 76 17.48 0.48 -13.44
C LEU A 76 16.20 0.50 -14.29
N PHE A 77 15.15 1.14 -13.81
CA PHE A 77 13.85 1.15 -14.47
C PHE A 77 13.27 2.56 -14.54
N GLU A 78 12.79 2.93 -15.72
CA GLU A 78 12.10 4.20 -15.96
C GLU A 78 10.58 3.95 -16.07
N TYR A 79 9.80 4.67 -15.28
CA TYR A 79 8.34 4.54 -15.25
C TYR A 79 7.69 5.86 -15.63
N SER A 80 6.91 5.84 -16.71
CA SER A 80 6.12 6.99 -17.15
C SER A 80 4.78 7.06 -16.43
N THR A 81 4.48 8.20 -15.84
CA THR A 81 3.20 8.43 -15.14
C THR A 81 2.23 9.22 -16.03
N GLY A 82 0.93 9.00 -15.78
CA GLY A 82 -0.10 9.77 -16.47
C GLY A 82 -0.34 9.41 -17.92
N VAL A 83 0.07 8.21 -18.36
CA VAL A 83 -0.19 7.70 -19.71
C VAL A 83 -1.69 7.37 -19.84
N PRO A 84 -2.42 7.95 -20.82
CA PRO A 84 -3.81 7.58 -21.08
C PRO A 84 -3.94 6.09 -21.37
N GLY A 85 -5.01 5.46 -20.87
CA GLY A 85 -5.26 4.02 -21.09
C GLY A 85 -4.40 3.08 -20.23
N SER A 86 -3.52 3.58 -19.36
CA SER A 86 -2.79 2.72 -18.42
C SER A 86 -3.72 2.12 -17.36
N ILE A 87 -3.41 0.92 -16.85
CA ILE A 87 -4.19 0.26 -15.79
C ILE A 87 -4.32 1.18 -14.57
N SER A 88 -3.28 1.95 -14.25
CA SER A 88 -3.29 2.91 -13.14
C SER A 88 -4.21 4.12 -13.37
N SER A 89 -4.63 4.38 -14.62
CA SER A 89 -5.64 5.40 -14.96
C SER A 89 -7.08 4.88 -14.93
N GLY A 90 -7.27 3.60 -14.65
CA GLY A 90 -8.58 2.94 -14.56
C GLY A 90 -9.45 3.42 -13.40
N SER A 91 -10.56 2.75 -13.17
CA SER A 91 -11.51 3.09 -12.09
C SER A 91 -10.82 3.16 -10.73
N SER A 92 -10.78 4.37 -10.15
CA SER A 92 -10.22 4.57 -8.81
C SER A 92 -10.95 3.75 -7.74
N PHE A 93 -12.22 3.41 -7.97
CA PHE A 93 -13.00 2.54 -7.10
C PHE A 93 -12.42 1.13 -7.06
N VAL A 94 -12.18 0.51 -8.22
CA VAL A 94 -11.63 -0.86 -8.32
C VAL A 94 -10.21 -0.90 -7.75
N LEU A 95 -9.35 0.04 -8.16
CA LEU A 95 -7.96 0.13 -7.68
C LEU A 95 -7.89 0.19 -6.16
N LYS A 96 -8.64 1.11 -5.55
CA LYS A 96 -8.58 1.33 -4.10
C LYS A 96 -9.25 0.20 -3.32
N SER A 97 -10.34 -0.36 -3.85
CA SER A 97 -11.01 -1.50 -3.22
C SER A 97 -10.13 -2.74 -3.22
N ASN A 98 -9.50 -3.09 -4.36
CA ASN A 98 -8.61 -4.23 -4.44
C ASN A 98 -7.37 -4.03 -3.56
N SER A 99 -6.76 -2.85 -3.59
CA SER A 99 -5.62 -2.54 -2.74
C SER A 99 -5.96 -2.70 -1.25
N LEU A 100 -7.13 -2.20 -0.82
CA LEU A 100 -7.57 -2.30 0.57
C LEU A 100 -7.88 -3.75 0.97
N LYS A 101 -8.59 -4.51 0.13
CA LYS A 101 -8.87 -5.94 0.35
C LYS A 101 -7.57 -6.74 0.50
N LEU A 102 -6.64 -6.54 -0.44
CA LEU A 102 -5.36 -7.24 -0.41
C LEU A 102 -4.57 -6.93 0.87
N ARG A 103 -4.48 -5.66 1.28
CA ARG A 103 -3.77 -5.28 2.51
C ARG A 103 -4.45 -5.83 3.76
N ARG A 104 -5.77 -5.99 3.74
CA ARG A 104 -6.49 -6.67 4.82
C ARG A 104 -6.08 -8.14 4.93
N THR A 105 -6.11 -8.89 3.82
CA THR A 105 -5.67 -10.29 3.77
C THR A 105 -4.21 -10.44 4.22
N MET A 106 -3.31 -9.58 3.72
CA MET A 106 -1.91 -9.56 4.14
C MET A 106 -1.76 -9.34 5.65
N LEU A 107 -2.46 -8.34 6.19
CA LEU A 107 -2.38 -8.03 7.62
C LEU A 107 -2.87 -9.20 8.47
N GLU A 108 -3.97 -9.84 8.10
CA GLU A 108 -4.51 -11.01 8.80
C GLU A 108 -3.48 -12.13 8.86
N HIS A 109 -2.81 -12.40 7.73
CA HIS A 109 -1.76 -13.41 7.67
C HIS A 109 -0.53 -13.03 8.52
N PHE A 110 -0.04 -11.80 8.39
CA PHE A 110 1.14 -11.36 9.12
C PHE A 110 0.93 -11.30 10.65
N LEU A 111 -0.27 -10.95 11.10
CA LEU A 111 -0.57 -10.92 12.53
C LEU A 111 -0.59 -12.31 13.21
N LEU A 112 -0.54 -13.41 12.44
CA LEU A 112 -0.36 -14.75 12.99
C LEU A 112 1.09 -15.00 13.46
N GLN A 113 2.04 -14.19 13.00
CA GLN A 113 3.45 -14.30 13.37
C GLN A 113 3.74 -13.49 14.63
N ASP A 114 4.82 -13.84 15.31
CA ASP A 114 5.25 -13.10 16.50
C ASP A 114 6.07 -11.86 16.13
N TRP A 115 5.38 -10.75 16.00
CA TRP A 115 5.97 -9.44 15.74
C TRP A 115 6.14 -8.63 17.03
N SER A 116 7.15 -7.81 17.08
CA SER A 116 7.25 -6.78 18.12
C SER A 116 6.02 -5.85 18.10
N LYS A 117 5.72 -5.19 19.23
CA LYS A 117 4.64 -4.19 19.29
C LYS A 117 4.83 -3.06 18.27
N ARG A 118 6.08 -2.68 18.00
CA ARG A 118 6.42 -1.65 17.01
C ARG A 118 6.09 -2.12 15.59
N ASP A 119 6.45 -3.36 15.26
CA ASP A 119 6.23 -3.91 13.92
C ASP A 119 4.75 -4.20 13.67
N LYS A 120 4.02 -4.74 14.65
CA LYS A 120 2.55 -4.86 14.58
C LYS A 120 1.89 -3.50 14.31
N GLN A 121 2.35 -2.45 14.97
CA GLN A 121 1.86 -1.09 14.73
C GLN A 121 2.17 -0.63 13.30
N ALA A 122 3.37 -0.90 12.79
CA ALA A 122 3.77 -0.51 11.44
C ALA A 122 2.98 -1.27 10.36
N LEU A 123 2.70 -2.56 10.55
CA LEU A 123 1.83 -3.35 9.68
C LEU A 123 0.40 -2.77 9.65
N MET A 124 -0.17 -2.48 10.81
CA MET A 124 -1.50 -1.87 10.92
C MET A 124 -1.56 -0.45 10.33
N ASN A 125 -0.49 0.35 10.48
CA ASN A 125 -0.36 1.63 9.77
C ASN A 125 -0.45 1.44 8.25
N GLY A 126 0.10 0.37 7.71
CA GLY A 126 0.03 0.04 6.28
C GLY A 126 -1.41 -0.16 5.80
N LEU A 127 -2.24 -0.93 6.53
CA LEU A 127 -3.67 -1.06 6.21
C LEU A 127 -4.39 0.28 6.39
N PHE A 128 -4.10 1.02 7.45
CA PHE A 128 -4.70 2.33 7.71
C PHE A 128 -4.46 3.33 6.57
N LEU A 129 -3.29 3.32 5.95
CA LEU A 129 -3.01 4.15 4.77
C LEU A 129 -3.96 3.82 3.61
N GLN A 130 -4.32 2.55 3.42
CA GLN A 130 -5.28 2.15 2.38
C GLN A 130 -6.72 2.55 2.77
N VAL A 131 -7.09 2.44 4.04
CA VAL A 131 -8.38 2.92 4.56
C VAL A 131 -8.57 4.40 4.23
N ARG A 132 -7.56 5.24 4.55
CA ARG A 132 -7.56 6.67 4.22
C ARG A 132 -7.78 6.91 2.73
N TRP A 133 -7.03 6.18 1.91
CA TRP A 133 -7.05 6.34 0.45
C TRP A 133 -8.40 5.94 -0.15
N ALA A 134 -9.08 4.94 0.43
CA ALA A 134 -10.37 4.45 -0.02
C ALA A 134 -11.57 5.23 0.54
N LEU A 135 -11.40 6.00 1.62
CA LEU A 135 -12.50 6.55 2.43
C LEU A 135 -13.59 7.31 1.63
N PHE A 136 -13.20 8.06 0.62
CA PHE A 136 -14.13 8.84 -0.21
C PHE A 136 -14.48 8.19 -1.55
N VAL A 137 -13.96 7.00 -1.80
CA VAL A 137 -14.19 6.26 -3.06
C VAL A 137 -15.02 5.00 -2.81
N ASN A 138 -14.73 4.28 -1.75
CA ASN A 138 -15.49 3.14 -1.26
C ASN A 138 -15.65 3.24 0.25
N PRO A 139 -16.55 4.12 0.75
CA PRO A 139 -16.71 4.38 2.18
C PRO A 139 -17.04 3.12 2.97
N THR A 140 -17.93 2.27 2.48
CA THR A 140 -18.35 1.03 3.16
C THR A 140 -17.15 0.17 3.48
N LEU A 141 -16.36 -0.18 2.46
CA LEU A 141 -15.16 -1.01 2.65
C LEU A 141 -14.10 -0.32 3.53
N ALA A 142 -13.96 1.00 3.42
CA ALA A 142 -13.04 1.76 4.26
C ALA A 142 -13.45 1.71 5.74
N TRP A 143 -14.74 1.90 6.05
CA TRP A 143 -15.25 1.84 7.42
C TRP A 143 -15.19 0.43 8.01
N GLU A 144 -15.48 -0.61 7.25
CA GLU A 144 -15.29 -2.00 7.67
C GLU A 144 -13.85 -2.27 8.12
N ASN A 145 -12.87 -1.81 7.33
CA ASN A 145 -11.45 -1.98 7.65
C ASN A 145 -10.99 -1.06 8.79
N TRP A 146 -11.55 0.14 8.92
CA TRP A 146 -11.30 0.99 10.06
C TRP A 146 -11.81 0.34 11.36
N ASN A 147 -13.04 -0.19 11.37
CA ASN A 147 -13.60 -0.89 12.52
C ASN A 147 -12.77 -2.12 12.90
N TYR A 148 -12.34 -2.90 11.91
CA TYR A 148 -11.42 -4.01 12.17
C TYR A 148 -10.12 -3.59 12.86
N LEU A 149 -9.53 -2.48 12.45
CA LEU A 149 -8.35 -1.94 13.13
C LEU A 149 -8.69 -1.49 14.55
N ARG A 150 -9.84 -0.87 14.76
CA ARG A 150 -10.32 -0.43 16.08
C ARG A 150 -10.55 -1.61 17.02
N ASP A 151 -11.12 -2.70 16.54
CA ASP A 151 -11.34 -3.93 17.31
C ASP A 151 -10.01 -4.56 17.79
N LYS A 152 -8.91 -4.28 17.09
CA LYS A 152 -7.54 -4.64 17.50
C LYS A 152 -6.87 -3.57 18.39
N ASN A 153 -7.64 -2.65 18.96
CA ASN A 153 -7.13 -1.52 19.75
C ASN A 153 -6.12 -0.63 19.00
N TYR A 154 -6.21 -0.60 17.68
CA TYR A 154 -5.33 0.22 16.87
C TYR A 154 -5.72 1.70 16.93
N TRP A 155 -4.72 2.56 17.07
CA TRP A 155 -4.73 3.97 16.74
C TRP A 155 -3.52 4.31 15.86
N PRO A 156 -3.66 5.20 14.86
CA PRO A 156 -2.51 5.60 14.05
C PRO A 156 -1.45 6.22 14.93
N LYS A 157 -0.20 5.81 14.71
CA LYS A 157 0.98 6.42 15.33
C LYS A 157 1.87 7.05 14.26
N PRO A 158 2.57 8.12 14.61
CA PRO A 158 3.45 8.80 13.69
C PRO A 158 4.49 7.85 13.08
N ASP A 159 4.66 7.96 11.77
CA ASP A 159 5.75 7.33 11.02
C ASP A 159 6.07 8.21 9.79
N LEU A 160 6.89 7.68 8.87
CA LEU A 160 7.28 8.40 7.65
C LEU A 160 6.08 8.92 6.81
N TYR A 161 4.93 8.23 6.86
CA TYR A 161 3.74 8.53 6.04
C TYR A 161 2.58 9.13 6.86
N LEU A 162 2.71 9.14 8.18
CA LEU A 162 1.68 9.60 9.11
C LEU A 162 2.25 10.68 10.04
N PRO A 163 2.11 11.97 9.70
CA PRO A 163 2.55 13.06 10.57
C PRO A 163 1.86 13.02 11.94
N GLN A 164 2.57 13.46 12.98
CA GLN A 164 2.06 13.48 14.36
C GLN A 164 0.77 14.30 14.48
N SER A 165 0.72 15.46 13.83
CA SER A 165 -0.47 16.32 13.80
C SER A 165 -1.69 15.61 13.22
N TYR A 166 -1.50 14.82 12.15
CA TYR A 166 -2.58 14.05 11.55
C TYR A 166 -3.06 12.93 12.48
N CYS A 167 -2.15 12.19 13.11
CA CYS A 167 -2.50 11.15 14.09
C CYS A 167 -3.29 11.74 15.27
N PHE A 168 -2.92 12.92 15.75
CA PHE A 168 -3.66 13.65 16.78
C PHE A 168 -5.07 14.02 16.31
N LEU A 169 -5.23 14.56 15.09
CA LEU A 169 -6.55 14.88 14.54
C LEU A 169 -7.45 13.66 14.44
N VAL A 170 -6.93 12.51 13.98
CA VAL A 170 -7.70 11.27 13.91
C VAL A 170 -8.17 10.84 15.31
N ARG A 171 -7.32 10.99 16.32
CA ARG A 171 -7.62 10.58 17.69
C ARG A 171 -8.68 11.46 18.36
N VAL A 172 -8.66 12.77 18.11
CA VAL A 172 -9.53 13.75 18.76
C VAL A 172 -10.84 13.94 18.00
N PHE A 173 -10.76 14.10 16.68
CA PHE A 173 -11.90 14.46 15.84
C PHE A 173 -12.40 13.33 14.94
N GLY A 174 -11.75 12.18 14.98
CA GLY A 174 -12.08 11.02 14.16
C GLY A 174 -11.50 11.07 12.75
N LEU A 175 -11.53 9.89 12.10
CA LEU A 175 -10.93 9.67 10.79
C LEU A 175 -11.54 10.57 9.70
N TYR A 176 -12.86 10.67 9.65
CA TYR A 176 -13.54 11.42 8.58
C TYR A 176 -13.15 12.90 8.60
N PHE A 177 -13.18 13.54 9.75
CA PHE A 177 -12.82 14.94 9.90
C PHE A 177 -11.34 15.20 9.54
N ALA A 178 -10.44 14.34 10.05
CA ALA A 178 -9.01 14.44 9.75
C ALA A 178 -8.71 14.35 8.24
N GLU A 179 -9.39 13.44 7.53
CA GLU A 179 -9.23 13.31 6.08
C GLU A 179 -9.86 14.47 5.30
N ARG A 180 -11.00 15.01 5.74
CA ARG A 180 -11.58 16.21 5.14
C ARG A 180 -10.64 17.40 5.25
N LEU A 181 -10.10 17.64 6.44
CA LEU A 181 -9.15 18.74 6.67
C LEU A 181 -7.89 18.58 5.82
N ARG A 182 -7.36 17.34 5.73
CA ARG A 182 -6.20 17.05 4.87
C ARG A 182 -6.47 17.35 3.39
N GLN A 183 -7.65 16.99 2.89
CA GLN A 183 -8.03 17.28 1.49
C GLN A 183 -8.15 18.78 1.22
N LEU A 184 -8.71 19.54 2.17
CA LEU A 184 -8.80 20.99 2.05
C LEU A 184 -7.41 21.63 1.98
N ASN A 185 -6.50 21.23 2.88
CA ASN A 185 -5.12 21.73 2.87
C ASN A 185 -4.37 21.41 1.58
N GLN A 186 -4.60 20.23 0.99
CA GLN A 186 -3.99 19.88 -0.29
C GLN A 186 -4.49 20.73 -1.46
N LYS A 187 -5.76 21.16 -1.43
CA LYS A 187 -6.32 22.05 -2.46
C LYS A 187 -5.84 23.50 -2.32
N LEU A 188 -5.49 23.92 -1.11
CA LEU A 188 -5.00 25.27 -0.85
C LEU A 188 -3.49 25.42 -1.09
N ALA A 189 -2.76 24.33 -1.20
CA ALA A 189 -1.32 24.30 -1.44
C ALA A 189 -0.95 24.21 -2.95
N ILE A 190 -1.94 24.30 -3.84
CA ILE A 190 -1.80 24.41 -5.30
C ILE A 190 -2.05 25.85 -5.73
#